data_3329d28aba904e154dc12830b53303e7
#
_entry.id   3329d28aba904e154dc12830b53303e7
#
_cell.length_a   1.000
_cell.length_b   1.000
_cell.length_c   1.000
_cell.angle_alpha   90.00
_cell.angle_beta   90.00
_cell.angle_gamma   90.00
#
_symmetry.space_group_name_H-M   'P 1'
#
loop_
_entity.id
_entity.type
_entity.pdbx_description
1 polymer ?
#
loop_
_entity_poly.entity_id
_entity_poly.type
_entity_poly.pdbx_seq_one_letter_code
_entity_poly.pdbx_strand_id
1 'polypeptide(L)' 'MVVYEFYLNDETGEPNLIGILPERRKSRLRITRESIAKWGRLVAGTYVDPNRIYYIQVELQKALQA' A
#
# COMPACT_ATOMS: atom_id res chain seq x y z
N MET A 1 -3.12 10.26 -10.30
CA MET A 1 -2.17 9.97 -9.22
C MET A 1 -2.48 8.60 -8.62
N VAL A 2 -1.48 7.76 -8.49
CA VAL A 2 -1.65 6.44 -7.90
C VAL A 2 -1.27 6.48 -6.43
N VAL A 3 -2.10 5.88 -5.58
CA VAL A 3 -1.78 5.66 -4.17
C VAL A 3 -1.93 4.18 -3.84
N TYR A 4 -1.22 3.73 -2.83
CA TYR A 4 -1.33 2.36 -2.33
C TYR A 4 -1.92 2.40 -0.94
N GLU A 5 -3.00 1.68 -0.76
CA GLU A 5 -3.61 1.48 0.55
C GLU A 5 -3.11 0.16 1.11
N PHE A 6 -2.42 0.21 2.24
CA PHE A 6 -1.90 -0.98 2.89
C PHE A 6 -2.83 -1.43 4.00
N TYR A 7 -3.09 -2.72 4.01
CA TYR A 7 -4.01 -3.36 4.96
C TYR A 7 -3.31 -4.49 5.69
N LEU A 8 -3.69 -4.66 6.93
CA LEU A 8 -3.28 -5.78 7.76
C LEU A 8 -4.54 -6.53 8.19
N ASN A 9 -4.59 -7.82 7.89
CA ASN A 9 -5.68 -8.66 8.38
C ASN A 9 -5.46 -8.99 9.84
N ASP A 10 -6.49 -8.77 10.67
CA ASP A 10 -6.45 -9.15 12.07
C ASP A 10 -6.68 -10.66 12.22
N GLU A 11 -6.76 -11.14 13.47
CA GLU A 11 -6.94 -12.56 13.75
C GLU A 11 -8.26 -13.12 13.23
N THR A 12 -9.27 -12.26 13.06
CA THR A 12 -10.57 -12.68 12.55
C THR A 12 -10.64 -12.61 11.02
N GLY A 13 -9.56 -12.13 10.37
CA GLY A 13 -9.51 -11.92 8.93
C GLY A 13 -10.06 -10.57 8.48
N GLU A 14 -10.42 -9.69 9.42
CA GLU A 14 -10.88 -8.35 9.08
C GLU A 14 -9.72 -7.47 8.64
N PRO A 15 -9.88 -6.75 7.51
CA PRO A 15 -8.83 -5.84 7.06
C PRO A 15 -8.82 -4.55 7.87
N ASN A 16 -7.62 -4.13 8.26
CA ASN A 16 -7.40 -2.86 8.94
C ASN A 16 -6.46 -2.02 8.08
N LEU A 17 -6.88 -0.83 7.74
CA LEU A 17 -6.04 0.10 6.99
C LEU A 17 -4.89 0.57 7.90
N ILE A 18 -3.66 0.32 7.48
CA ILE A 18 -2.48 0.69 8.26
C ILE A 18 -1.71 1.86 7.66
N GLY A 19 -1.94 2.18 6.41
CA GLY A 19 -1.30 3.34 5.82
C GLY A 19 -1.70 3.55 4.36
N ILE A 20 -1.51 4.77 3.89
CA ILE A 20 -1.74 5.14 2.49
C ILE A 20 -0.47 5.85 2.03
N LEU A 21 0.14 5.33 0.95
CA LEU A 21 1.35 5.93 0.40
C LEU A 21 1.13 6.30 -1.06
N PRO A 22 1.37 7.57 -1.42
CA PRO A 22 1.31 7.98 -2.83
C PRO A 22 2.53 7.47 -3.59
N GLU A 23 2.30 7.09 -4.84
CA GLU A 23 3.40 6.69 -5.73
C GLU A 23 4.08 7.94 -6.27
N ARG A 24 5.31 8.15 -5.89
CA ARG A 24 6.08 9.33 -6.30
C ARG A 24 7.25 9.00 -7.23
N ARG A 25 7.47 7.72 -7.48
CA ARG A 25 8.58 7.29 -8.34
C ARG A 25 8.26 7.61 -9.81
N LYS A 26 9.24 8.13 -10.52
CA LYS A 26 9.09 8.49 -11.92
C LYS A 26 9.42 7.34 -12.86
N SER A 27 10.26 6.42 -12.42
CA SER A 27 10.66 5.27 -13.23
C SER A 27 9.74 4.08 -12.97
N ARG A 28 9.06 3.62 -14.02
CA ARG A 28 8.20 2.44 -13.93
C ARG A 28 8.98 1.16 -13.64
N LEU A 29 10.25 1.13 -13.97
CA LEU A 29 11.10 -0.03 -13.71
C LEU A 29 11.33 -0.26 -12.22
N ARG A 30 11.13 0.78 -11.42
CA ARG A 30 11.27 0.70 -9.96
C ARG A 30 9.96 0.33 -9.25
N ILE A 31 8.86 0.37 -9.96
CA ILE A 31 7.53 0.08 -9.40
C ILE A 31 7.26 -1.41 -9.58
N THR A 32 7.67 -2.21 -8.62
CA THR A 32 7.47 -3.66 -8.64
C THR A 32 6.62 -4.06 -7.44
N ARG A 33 6.00 -5.24 -7.53
CA ARG A 33 5.25 -5.80 -6.40
C ARG A 33 6.13 -5.91 -5.16
N GLU A 34 7.38 -6.31 -5.36
CA GLU A 34 8.33 -6.45 -4.26
C GLU A 34 8.62 -5.11 -3.60
N SER A 35 8.79 -4.05 -4.38
CA SER A 35 9.07 -2.73 -3.82
C SER A 35 7.87 -2.18 -3.05
N ILE A 36 6.66 -2.42 -3.55
CA ILE A 36 5.43 -2.00 -2.87
C ILE A 36 5.24 -2.81 -1.58
N ALA A 37 5.46 -4.11 -1.62
CA ALA A 37 5.36 -4.97 -0.45
C ALA A 37 6.37 -4.56 0.63
N LYS A 38 7.55 -4.14 0.22
CA LYS A 38 8.56 -3.62 1.15
C LYS A 38 8.07 -2.38 1.87
N TRP A 39 7.40 -1.49 1.17
CA TRP A 39 6.77 -0.31 1.80
C TRP A 39 5.74 -0.74 2.84
N GLY A 40 4.91 -1.73 2.52
CA GLY A 40 3.92 -2.25 3.45
C GLY A 40 4.54 -2.76 4.74
N ARG A 41 5.66 -3.46 4.63
CA ARG A 41 6.39 -3.95 5.80
C ARG A 41 6.96 -2.81 6.64
N LEU A 42 7.43 -1.75 5.99
CA LEU A 42 7.92 -0.57 6.70
C LEU A 42 6.80 0.15 7.45
N VAL A 43 5.62 0.23 6.85
CA VAL A 43 4.44 0.86 7.46
C VAL A 43 3.96 0.03 8.65
N ALA A 44 3.92 -1.29 8.50
CA ALA A 44 3.39 -2.19 9.52
C ALA A 44 4.33 -2.37 10.73
N GLY A 45 5.63 -2.23 10.50
CA GLY A 45 6.63 -2.44 11.55
C GLY A 45 7.14 -3.87 11.62
N THR A 46 8.13 -4.09 12.49
CA THR A 46 8.89 -5.34 12.56
C THR A 46 8.14 -6.50 13.21
N TYR A 47 7.15 -6.21 14.03
CA TYR A 47 6.46 -7.23 14.85
C TYR A 47 5.24 -7.84 14.17
N VAL A 48 4.97 -7.42 12.95
CA VAL A 48 3.80 -7.86 12.20
C VAL A 48 4.20 -8.92 11.20
N ASP A 49 3.39 -9.99 11.11
CA ASP A 49 3.60 -11.04 10.11
C ASP A 49 3.39 -10.46 8.71
N PRO A 50 4.43 -10.43 7.86
CA PRO A 50 4.31 -9.86 6.52
C PRO A 50 3.28 -10.59 5.64
N ASN A 51 2.95 -11.85 5.95
CA ASN A 51 1.95 -12.60 5.20
C ASN A 51 0.52 -12.10 5.42
N ARG A 52 0.33 -11.26 6.43
CA ARG A 52 -0.96 -10.66 6.74
C ARG A 52 -1.15 -9.30 6.10
N ILE A 53 -0.10 -8.77 5.47
CA ILE A 53 -0.11 -7.44 4.85
C ILE A 53 -0.43 -7.57 3.38
N TYR A 54 -1.33 -6.74 2.89
CA TYR A 54 -1.57 -6.63 1.45
C TYR A 54 -1.85 -5.18 1.08
N TYR A 55 -1.87 -4.89 -0.21
CA TYR A 55 -2.14 -3.53 -0.67
C TYR A 55 -3.16 -3.53 -1.79
N ILE A 56 -3.82 -2.39 -1.93
CA ILE A 56 -4.73 -2.09 -3.03
C ILE A 56 -4.18 -0.85 -3.72
N GLN A 57 -4.06 -0.93 -5.03
CA GLN A 57 -3.67 0.22 -5.85
C GLN A 57 -4.91 1.01 -6.22
N VAL A 58 -4.89 2.31 -5.92
CA VAL A 58 -6.02 3.19 -6.17
C VAL A 58 -5.56 4.34 -7.05
N GLU A 59 -6.33 4.61 -8.10
CA GLU A 59 -6.09 5.75 -8.97
C GLU A 59 -6.97 6.91 -8.53
N LEU A 60 -6.34 8.03 -8.17
CA LEU A 60 -7.05 9.25 -7.80
C LEU A 60 -7.21 10.13 -9.03
N GLN A 61 -8.45 10.50 -9.33
CA GLN A 61 -8.77 11.30 -10.50
C GLN A 61 -8.75 12.79 -10.18
N LYS A 62 -8.20 13.57 -11.10
CA LYS A 62 -8.21 15.02 -11.00
C LYS A 62 -9.53 15.66 -11.44
N ALA A 63 -10.38 14.92 -12.09
CA ALA A 63 -11.61 15.43 -12.66
C ALA A 63 -12.54 16.08 -11.62
N LEU A 64 -12.37 15.72 -10.36
CA LEU A 64 -13.16 16.30 -9.28
C LEU A 64 -12.78 17.73 -8.96
N GLN A 65 -11.77 18.25 -9.61
CA GLN A 65 -11.30 19.62 -9.41
C GLN A 65 -11.97 20.63 -10.30
N ALA A 66 -12.87 20.21 -11.10
CA ALA A 66 -13.58 21.08 -12.04
C ALA A 66 -14.32 22.20 -11.36
#